data_b62d6c6dd93ed892f29af7d0235bb16f
#
_entry.id   b62d6c6dd93ed892f29af7d0235bb16f
#
_cell.length_a   1.000
_cell.length_b   1.000
_cell.length_c   1.000
_cell.angle_alpha   90.00
_cell.angle_beta   90.00
_cell.angle_gamma   90.00
#
_symmetry.space_group_name_H-M   'P 1'
#
loop_
_entity.id
_entity.type
_entity.pdbx_description
1 polymer ?
#
loop_
_entity_poly.entity_id
_entity_poly.type
_entity_poly.pdbx_seq_one_letter_code
_entity_poly.pdbx_strand_id
1 'polypeptide(L)'
;DETLISRNRTISNENIEAIRKATEAGVKFVPCTGRGYNSVHHTTAQLGLFDQKDQYVISYNGGAITENKDERQLYFQGITFEEAEAIYKRGLTYDHICIHIYTPDQVWVRNFYPEEVEYLANRQPCTEIFSDDIDFLKGKEIVKAIYMNTDYSYLKKIESEITDLTGNMDVSFSSNRYME
;
A
#
# COMPACT_ATOMS: atom_id res chain seq x y z
N ASP A 1 11.14 1.64 0.11
CA ASP A 1 11.19 2.88 -0.67
C ASP A 1 12.02 3.94 0.08
N GLU A 2 12.62 4.88 -0.63
CA GLU A 2 13.42 6.00 -0.11
C GLU A 2 14.65 5.64 0.76
N THR A 3 14.91 4.36 0.98
CA THR A 3 16.09 3.85 1.69
C THR A 3 16.98 3.05 0.75
N LEU A 4 16.46 1.93 0.21
CA LEU A 4 17.18 1.09 -0.74
C LEU A 4 17.09 1.63 -2.18
N ILE A 5 15.91 2.10 -2.55
CA ILE A 5 15.61 2.62 -3.89
C ILE A 5 15.87 4.12 -3.90
N SER A 6 16.73 4.56 -4.80
CA SER A 6 17.04 5.97 -5.02
C SER A 6 15.83 6.74 -5.58
N ARG A 7 15.92 8.08 -5.62
CA ARG A 7 14.92 8.94 -6.25
C ARG A 7 14.68 8.61 -7.73
N ASN A 8 15.70 8.07 -8.41
CA ASN A 8 15.62 7.63 -9.80
C ASN A 8 15.03 6.21 -9.95
N ARG A 9 14.50 5.64 -8.85
CA ARG A 9 13.94 4.28 -8.81
C ARG A 9 14.96 3.17 -9.15
N THR A 10 16.23 3.40 -8.89
CA THR A 10 17.31 2.43 -9.08
C THR A 10 17.91 2.01 -7.76
N ILE A 11 18.48 0.82 -7.71
CA ILE A 11 19.31 0.33 -6.62
C ILE A 11 20.77 0.43 -7.09
N SER A 12 21.66 0.95 -6.25
CA SER A 12 23.08 1.02 -6.60
C SER A 12 23.70 -0.37 -6.70
N ASN A 13 24.71 -0.53 -7.54
CA ASN A 13 25.42 -1.80 -7.68
C ASN A 13 26.08 -2.25 -6.36
N GLU A 14 26.55 -1.29 -5.57
CA GLU A 14 27.15 -1.55 -4.24
C GLU A 14 26.11 -2.16 -3.29
N ASN A 15 24.89 -1.63 -3.28
CA ASN A 15 23.81 -2.17 -2.47
C ASN A 15 23.38 -3.56 -2.95
N ILE A 16 23.26 -3.78 -4.25
CA ILE A 16 22.94 -5.10 -4.83
C ILE A 16 23.98 -6.13 -4.39
N GLU A 17 25.26 -5.79 -4.55
CA GLU A 17 26.38 -6.68 -4.20
C GLU A 17 26.45 -6.94 -2.69
N ALA A 18 26.23 -5.93 -1.85
CA ALA A 18 26.21 -6.08 -0.40
C ALA A 18 25.06 -7.00 0.06
N ILE A 19 23.87 -6.83 -0.50
CA ILE A 19 22.71 -7.67 -0.18
C ILE A 19 22.95 -9.11 -0.65
N ARG A 20 23.50 -9.29 -1.87
CA ARG A 20 23.83 -10.63 -2.37
C ARG A 20 24.81 -11.35 -1.44
N LYS A 21 25.91 -10.72 -1.04
CA LYS A 21 26.89 -11.29 -0.10
C LYS A 21 26.27 -11.63 1.25
N ALA A 22 25.43 -10.74 1.78
CA ALA A 22 24.74 -10.98 3.04
C ALA A 22 23.81 -12.20 2.94
N THR A 23 23.08 -12.32 1.85
CA THR A 23 22.14 -13.43 1.60
C THR A 23 22.90 -14.76 1.42
N GLU A 24 24.00 -14.76 0.69
CA GLU A 24 24.89 -15.92 0.55
C GLU A 24 25.49 -16.36 1.89
N ALA A 25 25.72 -15.42 2.81
CA ALA A 25 26.15 -15.71 4.18
C ALA A 25 25.01 -16.15 5.12
N GLY A 26 23.79 -16.33 4.60
CA GLY A 26 22.62 -16.79 5.35
C GLY A 26 21.80 -15.69 6.03
N VAL A 27 22.12 -14.41 5.82
CA VAL A 27 21.31 -13.30 6.32
C VAL A 27 20.03 -13.19 5.50
N LYS A 28 18.89 -13.03 6.14
CA LYS A 28 17.61 -12.77 5.46
C LYS A 28 17.46 -11.27 5.19
N PHE A 29 17.46 -10.91 3.92
CA PHE A 29 17.11 -9.55 3.50
C PHE A 29 15.62 -9.50 3.15
N VAL A 30 14.83 -8.82 3.98
CA VAL A 30 13.37 -8.75 3.85
C VAL A 30 12.97 -7.33 3.47
N PRO A 31 12.61 -7.07 2.20
CA PRO A 31 12.03 -5.79 1.81
C PRO A 31 10.73 -5.52 2.57
N CYS A 32 10.60 -4.30 3.13
CA CYS A 32 9.37 -3.81 3.76
C CYS A 32 8.85 -2.62 2.95
N THR A 33 7.56 -2.61 2.64
CA THR A 33 6.95 -1.56 1.79
C THR A 33 5.48 -1.34 2.11
N GLY A 34 4.99 -0.12 1.86
CA GLY A 34 3.55 0.18 1.86
C GLY A 34 2.83 -0.30 0.60
N ARG A 35 3.59 -0.71 -0.44
CA ARG A 35 3.05 -1.23 -1.70
C ARG A 35 2.69 -2.71 -1.60
N GLY A 36 1.90 -3.20 -2.57
CA GLY A 36 1.63 -4.62 -2.72
C GLY A 36 2.84 -5.41 -3.23
N TYR A 37 2.84 -6.73 -2.99
CA TYR A 37 3.90 -7.64 -3.39
C TYR A 37 4.25 -7.53 -4.89
N ASN A 38 3.25 -7.52 -5.78
CA ASN A 38 3.44 -7.43 -7.23
C ASN A 38 4.26 -6.20 -7.66
N SER A 39 4.15 -5.09 -6.93
CA SER A 39 4.87 -3.85 -7.26
C SER A 39 6.37 -3.90 -6.94
N VAL A 40 6.83 -4.93 -6.24
CA VAL A 40 8.25 -5.10 -5.86
C VAL A 40 8.94 -6.25 -6.60
N HIS A 41 8.29 -6.94 -7.52
CA HIS A 41 8.86 -8.03 -8.32
C HIS A 41 10.17 -7.62 -9.00
N HIS A 42 10.19 -6.46 -9.66
CA HIS A 42 11.40 -5.96 -10.31
C HIS A 42 12.55 -5.75 -9.28
N THR A 43 12.23 -5.23 -8.11
CA THR A 43 13.21 -5.00 -7.04
C THR A 43 13.77 -6.33 -6.52
N THR A 44 12.90 -7.30 -6.22
CA THR A 44 13.33 -8.62 -5.74
C THR A 44 14.13 -9.38 -6.80
N ALA A 45 13.77 -9.23 -8.09
CA ALA A 45 14.53 -9.81 -9.20
C ALA A 45 15.93 -9.21 -9.33
N GLN A 46 16.08 -7.88 -9.24
CA GLN A 46 17.38 -7.21 -9.24
C GLN A 46 18.29 -7.67 -8.09
N LEU A 47 17.71 -8.01 -6.95
CA LEU A 47 18.43 -8.48 -5.77
C LEU A 47 18.70 -10.00 -5.80
N GLY A 48 18.21 -10.73 -6.80
CA GLY A 48 18.32 -12.19 -6.87
C GLY A 48 17.44 -12.92 -5.86
N LEU A 49 16.39 -12.27 -5.35
CA LEU A 49 15.50 -12.81 -4.33
C LEU A 49 14.15 -13.28 -4.88
N PHE A 50 13.81 -12.90 -6.13
CA PHE A 50 12.53 -13.26 -6.76
C PHE A 50 12.45 -14.78 -6.96
N ASP A 51 11.28 -15.36 -6.70
CA ASP A 51 11.00 -16.81 -6.79
C ASP A 51 11.99 -17.69 -6.02
N GLN A 52 12.63 -17.14 -4.97
CA GLN A 52 13.54 -17.91 -4.11
C GLN A 52 12.84 -18.37 -2.83
N LYS A 53 13.08 -19.65 -2.48
CA LYS A 53 12.63 -20.21 -1.20
C LYS A 53 13.31 -19.53 -0.02
N ASP A 54 12.57 -19.42 1.08
CA ASP A 54 13.07 -18.80 2.32
C ASP A 54 13.48 -17.32 2.14
N GLN A 55 12.96 -16.64 1.13
CA GLN A 55 13.06 -15.20 0.94
C GLN A 55 11.65 -14.58 1.02
N TYR A 56 11.53 -13.43 1.65
CA TYR A 56 10.25 -12.87 2.02
C TYR A 56 10.15 -11.39 1.67
N VAL A 57 8.92 -10.92 1.50
CA VAL A 57 8.57 -9.49 1.43
C VAL A 57 7.47 -9.22 2.47
N ILE A 58 7.61 -8.12 3.20
CA ILE A 58 6.55 -7.54 4.01
C ILE A 58 5.95 -6.40 3.20
N SER A 59 4.67 -6.51 2.87
CA SER A 59 3.92 -5.57 2.04
C SER A 59 2.78 -4.92 2.81
N TYR A 60 2.20 -3.86 2.23
CA TYR A 60 1.06 -3.13 2.78
C TYR A 60 1.28 -2.66 4.23
N ASN A 61 2.48 -2.09 4.53
CA ASN A 61 2.83 -1.61 5.87
C ASN A 61 2.77 -2.69 6.97
N GLY A 62 2.97 -3.95 6.61
CA GLY A 62 2.87 -5.10 7.54
C GLY A 62 1.62 -5.95 7.34
N GLY A 63 0.66 -5.50 6.53
CA GLY A 63 -0.61 -6.21 6.28
C GLY A 63 -0.45 -7.55 5.56
N ALA A 64 0.67 -7.79 4.88
CA ALA A 64 0.93 -9.09 4.28
C ALA A 64 2.40 -9.50 4.37
N ILE A 65 2.64 -10.79 4.52
CA ILE A 65 3.96 -11.43 4.41
C ILE A 65 3.87 -12.48 3.32
N THR A 66 4.71 -12.34 2.30
CA THR A 66 4.75 -13.26 1.15
C THR A 66 6.13 -13.90 1.06
N GLU A 67 6.20 -15.21 0.97
CA GLU A 67 7.40 -15.91 0.54
C GLU A 67 7.56 -15.77 -0.96
N ASN A 68 8.77 -15.42 -1.42
CA ASN A 68 9.01 -15.14 -2.84
C ASN A 68 8.84 -16.38 -3.72
N LYS A 69 9.09 -17.58 -3.17
CA LYS A 69 8.87 -18.84 -3.89
C LYS A 69 7.36 -19.08 -4.07
N ASP A 70 6.97 -19.20 -5.33
CA ASP A 70 5.57 -19.41 -5.75
C ASP A 70 4.61 -18.31 -5.24
N GLU A 71 5.14 -17.15 -4.85
CA GLU A 71 4.38 -16.00 -4.29
C GLU A 71 3.45 -16.39 -3.14
N ARG A 72 3.93 -17.31 -2.29
CA ARG A 72 3.12 -17.92 -1.24
C ARG A 72 2.82 -16.94 -0.13
N GLN A 73 1.57 -16.51 -0.01
CA GLN A 73 1.11 -15.66 1.09
C GLN A 73 1.13 -16.44 2.41
N LEU A 74 1.94 -16.00 3.37
CA LEU A 74 2.09 -16.61 4.69
C LEU A 74 1.22 -15.95 5.75
N TYR A 75 0.99 -14.66 5.60
CA TYR A 75 0.19 -13.85 6.49
C TYR A 75 -0.53 -12.78 5.69
N PHE A 76 -1.78 -12.54 6.07
CA PHE A 76 -2.57 -11.43 5.57
C PHE A 76 -3.47 -10.92 6.67
N GLN A 77 -3.46 -9.62 6.87
CA GLN A 77 -4.41 -8.91 7.71
C GLN A 77 -4.77 -7.60 7.03
N GLY A 78 -6.00 -7.54 6.58
CA GLY A 78 -6.62 -6.33 6.05
C GLY A 78 -7.70 -5.84 7.00
N ILE A 79 -8.60 -5.04 6.45
CA ILE A 79 -9.82 -4.57 7.12
C ILE A 79 -11.02 -5.35 6.60
N THR A 80 -12.06 -5.45 7.40
CA THR A 80 -13.32 -6.08 6.98
C THR A 80 -14.05 -5.22 5.95
N PHE A 81 -14.98 -5.83 5.22
CA PHE A 81 -15.83 -5.08 4.28
C PHE A 81 -16.62 -3.97 4.99
N GLU A 82 -17.16 -4.27 6.18
CA GLU A 82 -17.94 -3.34 6.99
C GLU A 82 -17.11 -2.14 7.45
N GLU A 83 -15.87 -2.36 7.85
CA GLU A 83 -14.91 -1.30 8.19
C GLU A 83 -14.59 -0.44 6.97
N ALA A 84 -14.28 -1.07 5.84
CA ALA A 84 -13.99 -0.36 4.60
C ALA A 84 -15.19 0.45 4.11
N GLU A 85 -16.41 -0.10 4.19
CA GLU A 85 -17.64 0.59 3.82
C GLU A 85 -17.91 1.79 4.75
N ALA A 86 -17.71 1.62 6.06
CA ALA A 86 -17.89 2.72 7.02
C ALA A 86 -16.89 3.86 6.76
N ILE A 87 -15.62 3.53 6.53
CA ILE A 87 -14.59 4.52 6.15
C ILE A 87 -14.95 5.18 4.81
N TYR A 88 -15.35 4.40 3.80
CA TYR A 88 -15.75 4.92 2.49
C TYR A 88 -16.90 5.92 2.61
N LYS A 89 -17.99 5.54 3.27
CA LYS A 89 -19.16 6.41 3.48
C LYS A 89 -18.83 7.67 4.28
N ARG A 90 -17.99 7.55 5.30
CA ARG A 90 -17.52 8.70 6.08
C ARG A 90 -16.69 9.64 5.20
N GLY A 91 -15.80 9.09 4.37
CA GLY A 91 -14.99 9.87 3.43
C GLY A 91 -15.81 10.70 2.43
N LEU A 92 -16.96 10.17 2.00
CA LEU A 92 -17.88 10.90 1.11
C LEU A 92 -18.50 12.15 1.76
N THR A 93 -18.48 12.28 3.08
CA THR A 93 -19.00 13.45 3.80
C THR A 93 -18.00 14.60 3.91
N TYR A 94 -16.75 14.38 3.53
CA TYR A 94 -15.70 15.39 3.55
C TYR A 94 -15.46 16.01 2.19
N ASP A 95 -15.26 17.31 2.17
CA ASP A 95 -14.95 18.04 0.93
C ASP A 95 -13.53 17.69 0.46
N HIS A 96 -13.36 17.56 -0.85
CA HIS A 96 -12.05 17.34 -1.48
C HIS A 96 -11.24 16.16 -0.93
N ILE A 97 -11.90 15.10 -0.46
CA ILE A 97 -11.22 13.84 -0.12
C ILE A 97 -11.31 12.88 -1.30
N CYS A 98 -10.15 12.45 -1.78
CA CYS A 98 -10.03 11.31 -2.67
C CYS A 98 -9.90 10.04 -1.80
N ILE A 99 -10.75 9.04 -2.05
CA ILE A 99 -10.82 7.82 -1.22
C ILE A 99 -10.26 6.67 -2.04
N HIS A 100 -9.25 5.97 -1.50
CA HIS A 100 -8.74 4.76 -2.13
C HIS A 100 -9.11 3.55 -1.29
N ILE A 101 -9.55 2.48 -1.94
CA ILE A 101 -9.71 1.16 -1.34
C ILE A 101 -8.75 0.21 -2.06
N TYR A 102 -7.94 -0.48 -1.30
CA TYR A 102 -6.94 -1.42 -1.81
C TYR A 102 -7.41 -2.85 -1.62
N THR A 103 -7.46 -3.60 -2.71
CA THR A 103 -7.48 -5.07 -2.71
C THR A 103 -6.09 -5.59 -3.09
N PRO A 104 -5.76 -6.86 -2.89
CA PRO A 104 -4.44 -7.40 -3.26
C PRO A 104 -4.06 -7.18 -4.73
N ASP A 105 -5.06 -7.14 -5.62
CA ASP A 105 -4.91 -7.08 -7.08
C ASP A 105 -5.22 -5.70 -7.68
N GLN A 106 -5.94 -4.82 -6.96
CA GLN A 106 -6.47 -3.59 -7.56
C GLN A 106 -6.54 -2.43 -6.55
N VAL A 107 -6.41 -1.21 -7.06
CA VAL A 107 -6.71 0.03 -6.33
C VAL A 107 -7.96 0.68 -6.91
N TRP A 108 -8.92 0.92 -6.06
CA TRP A 108 -10.20 1.54 -6.38
C TRP A 108 -10.23 2.94 -5.82
N VAL A 109 -10.61 3.93 -6.63
CA VAL A 109 -10.49 5.36 -6.26
C VAL A 109 -11.81 6.08 -6.48
N ARG A 110 -12.30 6.73 -5.44
CA ARG A 110 -13.46 7.64 -5.49
C ARG A 110 -12.99 9.07 -5.42
N ASN A 111 -13.69 9.97 -6.13
CA ASN A 111 -13.31 11.39 -6.23
C ASN A 111 -11.86 11.54 -6.74
N PHE A 112 -11.61 10.99 -7.91
CA PHE A 112 -10.26 10.94 -8.50
C PHE A 112 -9.89 12.31 -9.07
N TYR A 113 -9.49 13.23 -8.20
CA TYR A 113 -9.13 14.61 -8.55
C TYR A 113 -7.88 14.66 -9.44
N PRO A 114 -7.74 15.73 -10.28
CA PRO A 114 -6.63 15.86 -11.24
C PRO A 114 -5.25 15.72 -10.62
N GLU A 115 -5.01 16.27 -9.44
CA GLU A 115 -3.74 16.19 -8.71
C GLU A 115 -3.37 14.77 -8.28
N GLU A 116 -4.36 13.90 -8.08
CA GLU A 116 -4.12 12.51 -7.76
C GLU A 116 -3.99 11.67 -9.03
N VAL A 117 -4.75 11.98 -10.07
CA VAL A 117 -4.59 11.38 -11.41
C VAL A 117 -3.16 11.59 -11.90
N GLU A 118 -2.64 12.81 -11.83
CA GLU A 118 -1.28 13.14 -12.25
C GLU A 118 -0.24 12.41 -11.37
N TYR A 119 -0.45 12.39 -10.06
CA TYR A 119 0.48 11.74 -9.13
C TYR A 119 0.57 10.24 -9.36
N LEU A 120 -0.54 9.56 -9.65
CA LEU A 120 -0.60 8.11 -9.84
C LEU A 120 -0.33 7.65 -11.28
N ALA A 121 -0.37 8.53 -12.27
CA ALA A 121 -0.36 8.19 -13.70
C ALA A 121 0.72 7.18 -14.14
N ASN A 122 1.91 7.20 -13.53
CA ASN A 122 3.00 6.27 -13.84
C ASN A 122 3.47 5.48 -12.59
N ARG A 123 2.64 5.40 -11.56
CA ARG A 123 3.00 4.78 -10.28
C ARG A 123 2.18 3.56 -9.97
N GLN A 124 0.86 3.65 -10.18
CA GLN A 124 -0.10 2.63 -9.74
C GLN A 124 -1.32 2.65 -10.68
N PRO A 125 -1.66 1.52 -11.33
CA PRO A 125 -2.95 1.40 -12.00
C PRO A 125 -4.10 1.51 -10.99
N CYS A 126 -5.11 2.30 -11.35
CA CYS A 126 -6.29 2.51 -10.51
C CYS A 126 -7.57 2.39 -11.34
N THR A 127 -8.65 1.97 -10.71
CA THR A 127 -10.00 2.00 -11.27
C THR A 127 -10.86 2.99 -10.49
N GLU A 128 -11.51 3.90 -11.21
CA GLU A 128 -12.35 4.90 -10.58
C GLU A 128 -13.70 4.30 -10.16
N ILE A 129 -14.17 4.69 -8.96
CA ILE A 129 -15.48 4.35 -8.42
C ILE A 129 -16.41 5.54 -8.65
N PHE A 130 -17.58 5.32 -9.24
CA PHE A 130 -18.61 6.34 -9.44
C PHE A 130 -19.81 6.17 -8.49
N SER A 131 -19.95 5.01 -7.85
CA SER A 131 -21.01 4.72 -6.88
C SER A 131 -20.69 5.31 -5.50
N ASP A 132 -21.72 5.59 -4.72
CA ASP A 132 -21.61 5.96 -3.31
C ASP A 132 -21.57 4.72 -2.37
N ASP A 133 -21.50 3.53 -2.94
CA ASP A 133 -21.25 2.27 -2.24
C ASP A 133 -20.06 1.52 -2.85
N ILE A 134 -19.58 0.51 -2.13
CA ILE A 134 -18.52 -0.39 -2.56
C ILE A 134 -18.99 -1.86 -2.53
N ASP A 135 -20.27 -2.12 -2.74
CA ASP A 135 -20.89 -3.43 -2.67
C ASP A 135 -20.24 -4.48 -3.58
N PHE A 136 -19.62 -4.04 -4.68
CA PHE A 136 -18.87 -4.90 -5.59
C PHE A 136 -17.60 -5.50 -4.96
N LEU A 137 -17.20 -5.03 -3.80
CA LEU A 137 -16.08 -5.57 -3.01
C LEU A 137 -16.51 -6.58 -1.94
N LYS A 138 -17.81 -6.85 -1.78
CA LYS A 138 -18.29 -7.87 -0.84
C LYS A 138 -17.66 -9.24 -1.13
N GLY A 139 -17.09 -9.84 -0.10
CA GLY A 139 -16.42 -11.14 -0.20
C GLY A 139 -15.01 -11.09 -0.78
N LYS A 140 -14.47 -9.91 -1.08
CA LYS A 140 -13.06 -9.73 -1.43
C LYS A 140 -12.23 -9.38 -0.21
N GLU A 141 -10.96 -9.75 -0.25
CA GLU A 141 -9.97 -9.26 0.72
C GLU A 141 -9.74 -7.76 0.48
N ILE A 142 -9.87 -6.96 1.53
CA ILE A 142 -9.57 -5.52 1.50
C ILE A 142 -8.35 -5.28 2.37
N VAL A 143 -7.32 -4.72 1.76
CA VAL A 143 -6.03 -4.52 2.41
C VAL A 143 -6.07 -3.32 3.34
N LYS A 144 -6.51 -2.17 2.80
CA LYS A 144 -6.56 -0.89 3.50
C LYS A 144 -7.45 0.10 2.78
N ALA A 145 -7.81 1.17 3.49
CA ALA A 145 -8.41 2.37 2.94
C ALA A 145 -7.48 3.56 3.14
N ILE A 146 -7.56 4.54 2.24
CA ILE A 146 -6.75 5.76 2.29
C ILE A 146 -7.65 6.96 2.02
N TYR A 147 -7.47 8.01 2.81
CA TYR A 147 -7.91 9.35 2.44
C TYR A 147 -6.73 10.16 1.90
N MET A 148 -6.91 10.72 0.73
CA MET A 148 -5.93 11.59 0.11
C MET A 148 -6.41 13.03 0.09
N ASN A 149 -5.55 13.92 0.53
CA ASN A 149 -5.65 15.36 0.34
C ASN A 149 -4.25 15.98 0.39
N THR A 150 -4.01 17.03 -0.36
CA THR A 150 -2.72 17.73 -0.35
C THR A 150 -2.54 18.65 0.88
N ASP A 151 -3.62 18.94 1.60
CA ASP A 151 -3.55 19.62 2.90
C ASP A 151 -3.40 18.59 4.03
N TYR A 152 -2.17 18.43 4.49
CA TYR A 152 -1.85 17.53 5.60
C TYR A 152 -2.60 17.90 6.90
N SER A 153 -2.81 19.18 7.16
CA SER A 153 -3.51 19.65 8.37
C SER A 153 -4.99 19.24 8.32
N TYR A 154 -5.59 19.24 7.13
CA TYR A 154 -6.94 18.76 6.94
C TYR A 154 -7.05 17.25 7.19
N LEU A 155 -6.10 16.46 6.70
CA LEU A 155 -6.07 15.02 7.02
C LEU A 155 -5.91 14.76 8.52
N LYS A 156 -5.09 15.53 9.21
CA LYS A 156 -4.95 15.43 10.68
C LYS A 156 -6.22 15.79 11.43
N LYS A 157 -6.97 16.76 10.93
CA LYS A 157 -8.30 17.08 11.47
C LYS A 157 -9.26 15.89 11.29
N ILE A 158 -9.34 15.34 10.08
CA ILE A 158 -10.20 14.18 9.78
C ILE A 158 -9.83 12.99 10.66
N GLU A 159 -8.53 12.67 10.84
CA GLU A 159 -8.10 11.60 11.75
C GLU A 159 -8.73 11.74 13.14
N SER A 160 -8.73 12.96 13.69
CA SER A 160 -9.31 13.22 15.00
C SER A 160 -10.85 13.08 15.06
N GLU A 161 -11.52 13.21 13.92
CA GLU A 161 -12.98 13.16 13.79
C GLU A 161 -13.52 11.74 13.51
N ILE A 162 -12.66 10.80 13.09
CA ILE A 162 -13.06 9.43 12.73
C ILE A 162 -12.53 8.36 13.69
N THR A 163 -12.15 8.75 14.89
CA THR A 163 -11.63 7.81 15.91
C THR A 163 -12.63 6.71 16.29
N ASP A 164 -13.92 6.96 16.09
CA ASP A 164 -14.98 5.98 16.24
C ASP A 164 -14.88 4.83 15.22
N LEU A 165 -14.32 5.08 14.04
CA LEU A 165 -14.11 4.09 13.00
C LEU A 165 -12.72 3.43 13.08
N THR A 166 -11.72 4.17 13.53
CA THR A 166 -10.32 3.76 13.48
C THR A 166 -9.75 3.28 14.82
N GLY A 167 -10.57 3.24 15.89
CA GLY A 167 -10.11 2.96 17.25
C GLY A 167 -9.39 1.60 17.45
N ASN A 168 -9.58 0.65 16.54
CA ASN A 168 -8.92 -0.65 16.52
C ASN A 168 -7.96 -0.82 15.32
N MET A 169 -7.63 0.26 14.63
CA MET A 169 -6.80 0.25 13.42
C MET A 169 -5.54 1.07 13.65
N ASP A 170 -4.46 0.68 12.99
CA ASP A 170 -3.28 1.51 12.89
C ASP A 170 -3.50 2.56 11.79
N VAL A 171 -3.35 3.83 12.15
CA VAL A 171 -3.43 4.95 11.21
C VAL A 171 -2.04 5.51 10.99
N SER A 172 -1.62 5.59 9.75
CA SER A 172 -0.34 6.15 9.36
C SER A 172 -0.48 7.24 8.30
N PHE A 173 0.57 8.07 8.18
CA PHE A 173 0.62 9.13 7.18
C PHE A 173 1.82 8.96 6.28
N SER A 174 1.62 9.12 4.98
CA SER A 174 2.70 9.01 4.00
C SER A 174 2.64 10.12 2.95
N SER A 175 3.81 10.43 2.37
CA SER A 175 3.97 11.38 1.25
C SER A 175 3.35 12.77 1.49
N ASN A 176 3.11 13.17 2.74
CA ASN A 176 2.42 14.41 3.13
C ASN A 176 1.05 14.62 2.45
N ARG A 177 0.41 13.54 2.00
CA ARG A 177 -0.85 13.60 1.28
C ARG A 177 -1.80 12.43 1.55
N TYR A 178 -1.36 11.39 2.23
CA TYR A 178 -2.15 10.19 2.52
C TYR A 178 -2.31 9.98 4.02
N MET A 179 -3.51 9.65 4.42
CA MET A 179 -3.88 9.04 5.70
C MET A 179 -4.36 7.61 5.39
N GLU A 180 -3.64 6.63 5.86
CA GLU A 180 -3.79 5.20 5.56
C GLU A 180 -4.21 4.41 6.79
#